data_b4c6a509210065e6b230243332e86aed
#
_entry.id   b4c6a509210065e6b230243332e86aed
#
_cell.length_a   1.000
_cell.length_b   1.000
_cell.length_c   1.000
_cell.angle_alpha   90.00
_cell.angle_beta   90.00
_cell.angle_gamma   90.00
#
_symmetry.space_group_name_H-M   'P 1'
#
loop_
_entity.id
_entity.type
_entity.pdbx_description
1 polymer ?
#
loop_
_entity_poly.entity_id
_entity_poly.type
_entity_poly.pdbx_seq_one_letter_code
_entity_poly.pdbx_strand_id
1 'polypeptide(L)'
;AYKTFEKAAITPSAAGTGFVGTPIVAPDEQNKKKGEMSWNDIETMLAGFAYDYLCNQNEASKKNYFTVFDYAIDQGFAFGSGMGTNHHYGYQIRKIYTTAWLMRDAIYKHPHRDAYLSTLRFWAALQETRQPCSPTRDELLDSWHTLLMAKFISAMMFPDAREQAQALSGLSRWLSSSLRYTPGTIGGIKVDGTTFHHGGFYP
;
A
#
# COMPACT_ATOMS: atom_id res chain seq x y z
N ALA A 1 -12.58 -4.06 14.22
CA ALA A 1 -11.32 -3.33 14.50
C ALA A 1 -10.90 -3.49 15.96
N TYR A 2 -11.73 -3.08 16.95
CA TYR A 2 -11.34 -3.09 18.37
C TYR A 2 -10.89 -4.47 18.89
N LYS A 3 -11.66 -5.53 18.68
CA LYS A 3 -11.27 -6.90 19.10
C LYS A 3 -9.96 -7.37 18.47
N THR A 4 -9.72 -6.99 17.22
CA THR A 4 -8.47 -7.33 16.52
C THR A 4 -7.31 -6.52 17.11
N PHE A 5 -7.53 -5.25 17.44
CA PHE A 5 -6.54 -4.37 18.06
C PHE A 5 -6.13 -4.85 19.46
N GLU A 6 -7.10 -5.23 20.29
CA GLU A 6 -6.83 -5.81 21.62
C GLU A 6 -5.97 -7.08 21.51
N LYS A 7 -6.30 -7.98 20.56
CA LYS A 7 -5.51 -9.19 20.32
C LYS A 7 -4.11 -8.89 19.79
N ALA A 8 -3.97 -7.85 18.99
CA ALA A 8 -2.69 -7.44 18.43
C ALA A 8 -1.70 -6.94 19.50
N ALA A 9 -2.22 -6.49 20.66
CA ALA A 9 -1.45 -6.03 21.81
C ALA A 9 -0.34 -5.03 21.44
N ILE A 10 -0.65 -4.12 20.51
CA ILE A 10 0.32 -3.13 20.01
C ILE A 10 0.58 -2.08 21.08
N THR A 11 1.84 -2.00 21.52
CA THR A 11 2.29 -1.04 22.50
C THR A 11 3.65 -0.44 22.11
N PRO A 12 3.97 0.78 22.53
CA PRO A 12 5.32 1.32 22.36
C PRO A 12 6.36 0.38 22.98
N SER A 13 7.51 0.24 22.32
CA SER A 13 8.63 -0.52 22.86
C SER A 13 9.19 0.14 24.12
N ALA A 14 9.79 -0.63 25.00
CA ALA A 14 10.44 -0.12 26.21
C ALA A 14 11.58 0.88 25.90
N ALA A 15 12.21 0.74 24.73
CA ALA A 15 13.24 1.66 24.24
C ALA A 15 12.68 2.98 23.69
N GLY A 16 11.36 3.09 23.50
CA GLY A 16 10.71 4.28 22.90
C GLY A 16 10.99 4.52 21.42
N THR A 17 11.59 3.55 20.74
CA THR A 17 12.05 3.67 19.33
C THR A 17 11.19 2.91 18.33
N GLY A 18 10.10 2.30 18.75
CA GLY A 18 9.23 1.51 17.87
C GLY A 18 8.09 0.88 18.65
N PHE A 19 7.49 -0.15 18.10
CA PHE A 19 6.34 -0.84 18.66
C PHE A 19 6.61 -2.33 18.87
N VAL A 20 5.97 -2.90 19.86
CA VAL A 20 5.89 -4.34 20.09
C VAL A 20 4.44 -4.79 20.03
N GLY A 21 4.21 -6.02 19.60
CA GLY A 21 2.85 -6.57 19.46
C GLY A 21 2.90 -7.92 18.76
N THR A 22 1.74 -8.41 18.36
CA THR A 22 1.62 -9.63 17.56
C THR A 22 2.30 -9.44 16.21
N PRO A 23 3.30 -10.26 15.82
CA PRO A 23 4.07 -10.06 14.60
C PRO A 23 3.22 -10.18 13.33
N ILE A 24 3.48 -9.33 12.35
CA ILE A 24 2.87 -9.38 11.02
C ILE A 24 3.76 -10.24 10.14
N VAL A 25 3.47 -11.53 10.02
CA VAL A 25 4.32 -12.47 9.25
C VAL A 25 3.56 -13.24 8.19
N ALA A 26 2.22 -13.28 8.27
CA ALA A 26 1.39 -13.96 7.29
C ALA A 26 0.89 -12.98 6.21
N PRO A 27 0.91 -13.35 4.93
CA PRO A 27 0.34 -12.51 3.88
C PRO A 27 -1.17 -12.35 4.01
N ASP A 28 -1.87 -13.39 4.42
CA ASP A 28 -3.33 -13.42 4.56
C ASP A 28 -3.78 -14.31 5.72
N GLU A 29 -5.12 -14.33 5.96
CA GLU A 29 -5.72 -15.15 7.02
C GLU A 29 -5.51 -16.66 6.85
N GLN A 30 -5.43 -17.16 5.60
CA GLN A 30 -5.30 -18.59 5.33
C GLN A 30 -3.92 -19.13 5.69
N ASN A 31 -2.90 -18.27 5.53
CA ASN A 31 -1.51 -18.61 5.84
C ASN A 31 -1.09 -18.21 7.25
N LYS A 32 -1.99 -17.59 8.02
CA LYS A 32 -1.71 -17.14 9.39
C LYS A 32 -1.59 -18.30 10.36
N LYS A 33 -0.47 -18.36 11.07
CA LYS A 33 -0.26 -19.31 12.17
C LYS A 33 -0.80 -18.74 13.48
N LYS A 34 -0.95 -19.61 14.47
CA LYS A 34 -1.32 -19.17 15.83
C LYS A 34 -0.26 -18.19 16.37
N GLY A 35 -0.69 -17.04 16.84
CA GLY A 35 0.20 -16.01 17.37
C GLY A 35 0.80 -15.07 16.33
N GLU A 36 0.36 -15.17 15.08
CA GLU A 36 0.73 -14.25 13.99
C GLU A 36 -0.45 -13.36 13.60
N MET A 37 -0.16 -12.27 12.92
CA MET A 37 -1.14 -11.36 12.34
C MET A 37 -0.91 -11.26 10.83
N SER A 38 -2.00 -11.12 10.09
CA SER A 38 -1.97 -10.89 8.64
C SER A 38 -2.07 -9.40 8.30
N TRP A 39 -1.73 -9.04 7.06
CA TRP A 39 -2.01 -7.69 6.55
C TRP A 39 -3.52 -7.40 6.47
N ASN A 40 -4.38 -8.40 6.32
CA ASN A 40 -5.83 -8.23 6.41
C ASN A 40 -6.28 -7.79 7.82
N ASP A 41 -5.60 -8.23 8.87
CA ASP A 41 -5.86 -7.74 10.23
C ASP A 41 -5.51 -6.25 10.34
N ILE A 42 -4.35 -5.83 9.79
CA ILE A 42 -3.94 -4.42 9.73
C ILE A 42 -4.96 -3.58 8.97
N GLU A 43 -5.35 -4.00 7.77
CA GLU A 43 -6.35 -3.29 6.96
C GLU A 43 -7.69 -3.18 7.68
N THR A 44 -8.12 -4.25 8.35
CA THR A 44 -9.38 -4.28 9.12
C THR A 44 -9.35 -3.29 10.28
N MET A 45 -8.22 -3.18 10.97
CA MET A 45 -8.05 -2.21 12.06
C MET A 45 -8.04 -0.78 11.52
N LEU A 46 -7.21 -0.51 10.51
CA LEU A 46 -7.11 0.83 9.91
C LEU A 46 -8.46 1.29 9.33
N ALA A 47 -9.17 0.43 8.61
CA ALA A 47 -10.47 0.78 8.05
C ALA A 47 -11.49 1.06 9.15
N GLY A 48 -11.61 0.18 10.14
CA GLY A 48 -12.58 0.36 11.22
C GLY A 48 -12.33 1.63 12.05
N PHE A 49 -11.07 1.93 12.36
CA PHE A 49 -10.73 3.15 13.09
C PHE A 49 -10.89 4.42 12.26
N ALA A 50 -10.54 4.38 10.96
CA ALA A 50 -10.76 5.51 10.07
C ALA A 50 -12.26 5.85 9.96
N TYR A 51 -13.10 4.87 9.72
CA TYR A 51 -14.55 5.06 9.62
C TYR A 51 -15.15 5.55 10.94
N ASP A 52 -14.76 4.97 12.07
CA ASP A 52 -15.29 5.39 13.38
C ASP A 52 -14.89 6.82 13.72
N TYR A 53 -13.65 7.22 13.39
CA TYR A 53 -13.24 8.62 13.55
C TYR A 53 -14.02 9.55 12.62
N LEU A 54 -14.13 9.22 11.34
CA LEU A 54 -14.76 10.11 10.36
C LEU A 54 -16.28 10.25 10.55
N CYS A 55 -16.95 9.17 10.94
CA CYS A 55 -18.41 9.16 11.10
C CYS A 55 -18.83 9.64 12.50
N ASN A 56 -18.09 9.27 13.54
CA ASN A 56 -18.45 9.49 14.94
C ASN A 56 -17.57 10.51 15.66
N GLN A 57 -16.56 11.08 14.99
CA GLN A 57 -15.58 12.00 15.58
C GLN A 57 -14.85 11.39 16.79
N ASN A 58 -14.64 10.05 16.77
CA ASN A 58 -14.03 9.33 17.88
C ASN A 58 -12.50 9.53 17.87
N GLU A 59 -12.00 10.42 18.73
CA GLU A 59 -10.57 10.71 18.85
C GLU A 59 -9.74 9.49 19.31
N ALA A 60 -10.34 8.58 20.08
CA ALA A 60 -9.66 7.32 20.45
C ALA A 60 -9.41 6.44 19.22
N SER A 61 -10.36 6.37 18.28
CA SER A 61 -10.18 5.68 17.03
C SER A 61 -9.11 6.32 16.13
N LYS A 62 -9.07 7.64 16.08
CA LYS A 62 -7.97 8.34 15.39
C LYS A 62 -6.60 8.00 15.99
N LYS A 63 -6.47 8.01 17.32
CA LYS A 63 -5.23 7.60 17.99
C LYS A 63 -4.87 6.15 17.64
N ASN A 64 -5.84 5.24 17.70
CA ASN A 64 -5.62 3.83 17.40
C ASN A 64 -5.25 3.63 15.92
N TYR A 65 -5.83 4.40 14.99
CA TYR A 65 -5.44 4.39 13.57
C TYR A 65 -3.94 4.66 13.41
N PHE A 66 -3.43 5.72 14.03
CA PHE A 66 -2.02 6.08 13.94
C PHE A 66 -1.13 5.06 14.66
N THR A 67 -1.53 4.52 15.80
CA THR A 67 -0.80 3.43 16.47
C THR A 67 -0.65 2.20 15.58
N VAL A 68 -1.72 1.80 14.89
CA VAL A 68 -1.67 0.68 13.94
C VAL A 68 -0.82 1.02 12.73
N PHE A 69 -0.88 2.26 12.25
CA PHE A 69 -0.09 2.68 11.08
C PHE A 69 1.41 2.72 11.42
N ASP A 70 1.79 3.30 12.55
CA ASP A 70 3.17 3.30 13.05
C ASP A 70 3.68 1.86 13.22
N TYR A 71 2.88 0.98 13.82
CA TYR A 71 3.23 -0.43 13.95
C TYR A 71 3.41 -1.13 12.61
N ALA A 72 2.52 -0.87 11.65
CA ALA A 72 2.62 -1.43 10.30
C ALA A 72 3.90 -0.96 9.58
N ILE A 73 4.29 0.30 9.75
CA ILE A 73 5.54 0.84 9.22
C ILE A 73 6.74 0.14 9.86
N ASP A 74 6.76 0.06 11.19
CA ASP A 74 7.86 -0.56 11.93
C ASP A 74 8.04 -2.03 11.51
N GLN A 75 6.98 -2.82 11.50
CA GLN A 75 7.00 -4.22 11.09
C GLN A 75 7.25 -4.37 9.58
N GLY A 76 6.67 -3.52 8.75
CA GLY A 76 6.81 -3.54 7.30
C GLY A 76 8.24 -3.28 6.85
N PHE A 77 8.98 -2.41 7.53
CA PHE A 77 10.40 -2.19 7.25
C PHE A 77 11.28 -3.31 7.81
N ALA A 78 10.96 -3.86 8.98
CA ALA A 78 11.67 -5.04 9.52
C ALA A 78 11.53 -6.24 8.58
N PHE A 79 10.39 -6.40 7.92
CA PHE A 79 10.09 -7.45 6.94
C PHE A 79 10.03 -6.92 5.50
N GLY A 80 10.49 -5.72 5.22
CA GLY A 80 10.27 -5.01 3.96
C GLY A 80 10.76 -5.77 2.73
N SER A 81 11.84 -6.52 2.84
CA SER A 81 12.28 -7.48 1.82
C SER A 81 11.45 -8.78 1.83
N GLY A 82 10.79 -9.09 2.91
CA GLY A 82 9.97 -10.30 3.11
C GLY A 82 8.55 -10.18 2.56
N MET A 83 8.10 -8.99 2.16
CA MET A 83 6.79 -8.82 1.52
C MET A 83 6.75 -9.30 0.06
N GLY A 84 7.86 -9.86 -0.43
CA GLY A 84 7.95 -10.41 -1.77
C GLY A 84 8.23 -9.37 -2.84
N THR A 85 7.87 -9.69 -4.07
CA THR A 85 7.98 -8.76 -5.19
C THR A 85 6.91 -7.69 -5.13
N ASN A 86 7.11 -6.54 -5.80
CA ASN A 86 6.22 -5.39 -5.73
C ASN A 86 4.74 -5.74 -5.97
N HIS A 87 4.45 -6.59 -6.95
CA HIS A 87 3.07 -6.97 -7.24
C HIS A 87 2.45 -7.86 -6.15
N HIS A 88 3.22 -8.72 -5.52
CA HIS A 88 2.70 -9.63 -4.48
C HIS A 88 2.29 -8.86 -3.23
N TYR A 89 3.10 -7.95 -2.72
CA TYR A 89 2.67 -7.18 -1.55
C TYR A 89 1.55 -6.17 -1.88
N GLY A 90 1.41 -5.77 -3.13
CA GLY A 90 0.32 -4.93 -3.58
C GLY A 90 -1.06 -5.51 -3.28
N TYR A 91 -1.22 -6.83 -3.33
CA TYR A 91 -2.46 -7.49 -2.91
C TYR A 91 -2.78 -7.28 -1.42
N GLN A 92 -1.77 -7.11 -0.61
CA GLN A 92 -1.88 -7.04 0.84
C GLN A 92 -2.06 -5.63 1.39
N ILE A 93 -1.52 -4.62 0.71
CA ILE A 93 -1.51 -3.24 1.23
C ILE A 93 -2.50 -2.29 0.54
N ARG A 94 -3.20 -2.73 -0.51
CA ARG A 94 -4.04 -1.84 -1.33
C ARG A 94 -5.12 -1.08 -0.57
N LYS A 95 -5.71 -1.69 0.47
CA LYS A 95 -6.75 -1.04 1.28
C LYS A 95 -6.18 -0.02 2.26
N ILE A 96 -4.90 -0.13 2.62
CA ILE A 96 -4.21 0.88 3.43
C ILE A 96 -4.29 2.25 2.74
N TYR A 97 -4.14 2.29 1.41
CA TYR A 97 -4.20 3.53 0.65
C TYR A 97 -5.57 4.19 0.69
N THR A 98 -6.64 3.43 0.60
CA THR A 98 -8.00 3.96 0.72
C THR A 98 -8.20 4.62 2.09
N THR A 99 -7.77 3.96 3.16
CA THR A 99 -7.89 4.54 4.51
C THR A 99 -6.96 5.73 4.70
N ALA A 100 -5.75 5.70 4.15
CA ALA A 100 -4.83 6.85 4.19
C ALA A 100 -5.42 8.07 3.45
N TRP A 101 -6.08 7.86 2.31
CA TRP A 101 -6.77 8.93 1.60
C TRP A 101 -7.91 9.53 2.43
N LEU A 102 -8.72 8.69 3.06
CA LEU A 102 -9.79 9.13 3.96
C LEU A 102 -9.24 9.92 5.15
N MET A 103 -8.13 9.49 5.70
CA MET A 103 -7.47 10.11 6.86
C MET A 103 -6.44 11.21 6.50
N ARG A 104 -6.34 11.61 5.23
CA ARG A 104 -5.28 12.51 4.73
C ARG A 104 -5.14 13.81 5.54
N ASP A 105 -6.25 14.43 5.92
CA ASP A 105 -6.23 15.69 6.68
C ASP A 105 -5.66 15.50 8.09
N ALA A 106 -5.91 14.33 8.70
CA ALA A 106 -5.33 13.94 9.96
C ALA A 106 -3.85 13.57 9.80
N ILE A 107 -3.49 12.87 8.71
CA ILE A 107 -2.09 12.54 8.38
C ILE A 107 -1.28 13.82 8.18
N TYR A 108 -1.78 14.81 7.44
CA TYR A 108 -1.05 16.07 7.20
C TYR A 108 -0.78 16.86 8.47
N LYS A 109 -1.60 16.71 9.49
CA LYS A 109 -1.44 17.36 10.80
C LYS A 109 -0.64 16.54 11.81
N HIS A 110 -0.30 15.28 11.46
CA HIS A 110 0.39 14.39 12.39
C HIS A 110 1.89 14.69 12.47
N PRO A 111 2.53 14.56 13.64
CA PRO A 111 3.98 14.75 13.77
C PRO A 111 4.82 13.84 12.88
N HIS A 112 4.36 12.60 12.64
CA HIS A 112 5.02 11.62 11.77
C HIS A 112 4.58 11.70 10.29
N ARG A 113 3.97 12.81 9.87
CA ARG A 113 3.46 13.01 8.50
C ARG A 113 4.44 12.56 7.42
N ASP A 114 5.67 13.01 7.51
CA ASP A 114 6.67 12.77 6.46
C ASP A 114 7.06 11.29 6.38
N ALA A 115 7.09 10.58 7.52
CA ALA A 115 7.29 9.14 7.57
C ALA A 115 6.13 8.39 6.90
N TYR A 116 4.88 8.77 7.20
CA TYR A 116 3.71 8.16 6.57
C TYR A 116 3.69 8.36 5.05
N LEU A 117 3.89 9.60 4.60
CA LEU A 117 3.86 9.93 3.18
C LEU A 117 5.02 9.27 2.40
N SER A 118 6.22 9.18 2.99
CA SER A 118 7.34 8.51 2.35
C SER A 118 7.14 6.99 2.30
N THR A 119 6.58 6.39 3.35
CA THR A 119 6.24 4.96 3.38
C THR A 119 5.18 4.61 2.33
N LEU A 120 4.10 5.39 2.23
CA LEU A 120 3.08 5.17 1.22
C LEU A 120 3.67 5.25 -0.20
N ARG A 121 4.53 6.24 -0.47
CA ARG A 121 5.22 6.36 -1.76
C ARG A 121 6.15 5.18 -2.05
N PHE A 122 6.87 4.71 -1.04
CA PHE A 122 7.77 3.56 -1.15
C PHE A 122 6.99 2.26 -1.42
N TRP A 123 5.98 1.96 -0.63
CA TRP A 123 5.14 0.77 -0.81
C TRP A 123 4.34 0.78 -2.13
N ALA A 124 3.94 1.95 -2.61
CA ALA A 124 3.33 2.09 -3.93
C ALA A 124 4.32 1.89 -5.09
N ALA A 125 5.61 1.76 -4.81
CA ALA A 125 6.65 1.81 -5.85
C ALA A 125 6.49 3.04 -6.77
N LEU A 126 6.14 4.22 -6.19
CA LEU A 126 5.86 5.44 -6.96
C LEU A 126 7.09 5.93 -7.74
N GLN A 127 8.29 5.64 -7.26
CA GLN A 127 9.55 5.98 -7.94
C GLN A 127 9.66 5.38 -9.35
N GLU A 128 8.97 4.28 -9.64
CA GLU A 128 8.95 3.68 -10.99
C GLU A 128 8.34 4.62 -12.04
N THR A 129 7.44 5.52 -11.62
CA THR A 129 6.77 6.45 -12.53
C THR A 129 7.65 7.60 -13.02
N ARG A 130 8.89 7.71 -12.51
CA ARG A 130 9.88 8.69 -12.99
C ARG A 130 10.40 8.36 -14.39
N GLN A 131 10.30 7.11 -14.82
CA GLN A 131 10.70 6.62 -16.13
C GLN A 131 9.46 6.05 -16.85
N PRO A 132 9.43 6.00 -18.17
CA PRO A 132 8.45 5.23 -18.90
C PRO A 132 8.48 3.76 -18.46
N CYS A 133 7.33 3.10 -18.44
CA CYS A 133 7.27 1.69 -18.10
C CYS A 133 8.08 0.86 -19.12
N SER A 134 8.90 -0.06 -18.63
CA SER A 134 9.63 -0.97 -19.50
C SER A 134 8.65 -1.90 -20.24
N PRO A 135 8.73 -1.99 -21.58
CA PRO A 135 7.87 -2.89 -22.36
C PRO A 135 8.17 -4.38 -22.14
N THR A 136 9.33 -4.68 -21.55
CA THR A 136 9.76 -6.06 -21.27
C THR A 136 9.46 -6.49 -19.83
N ARG A 137 8.81 -5.62 -19.05
CA ARG A 137 8.45 -5.93 -17.67
C ARG A 137 7.41 -7.04 -17.67
N ASP A 138 7.78 -8.17 -17.10
CA ASP A 138 6.83 -9.21 -16.73
C ASP A 138 5.93 -8.71 -15.58
N GLU A 139 4.82 -9.37 -15.32
CA GLU A 139 3.91 -9.05 -14.20
C GLU A 139 3.33 -7.60 -14.23
N LEU A 140 3.35 -6.96 -15.39
CA LEU A 140 2.81 -5.61 -15.55
C LEU A 140 1.32 -5.54 -15.18
N LEU A 141 0.57 -6.58 -15.53
CA LEU A 141 -0.87 -6.66 -15.24
C LEU A 141 -1.14 -6.75 -13.74
N ASP A 142 -0.31 -7.48 -12.99
CA ASP A 142 -0.39 -7.52 -11.53
C ASP A 142 -0.09 -6.14 -10.93
N SER A 143 0.91 -5.45 -11.46
CA SER A 143 1.22 -4.08 -11.03
C SER A 143 0.05 -3.11 -11.27
N TRP A 144 -0.67 -3.24 -12.39
CA TRP A 144 -1.89 -2.44 -12.61
C TRP A 144 -2.99 -2.80 -11.62
N HIS A 145 -3.24 -4.09 -11.43
CA HIS A 145 -4.29 -4.57 -10.54
C HIS A 145 -4.03 -4.18 -9.07
N THR A 146 -2.79 -4.29 -8.61
CA THR A 146 -2.46 -4.20 -7.20
C THR A 146 -1.94 -2.83 -6.76
N LEU A 147 -1.15 -2.16 -7.60
CA LEU A 147 -0.40 -0.97 -7.22
C LEU A 147 -0.84 0.32 -7.93
N LEU A 148 -1.67 0.26 -8.99
CA LEU A 148 -2.04 1.48 -9.71
C LEU A 148 -2.80 2.46 -8.81
N MET A 149 -3.78 1.99 -8.03
CA MET A 149 -4.51 2.82 -7.09
C MET A 149 -3.59 3.36 -5.99
N ALA A 150 -2.66 2.54 -5.51
CA ALA A 150 -1.66 2.95 -4.52
C ALA A 150 -0.75 4.07 -5.06
N LYS A 151 -0.27 3.93 -6.31
CA LYS A 151 0.52 4.98 -6.99
C LYS A 151 -0.28 6.27 -7.15
N PHE A 152 -1.55 6.16 -7.56
CA PHE A 152 -2.41 7.31 -7.74
C PHE A 152 -2.65 8.06 -6.42
N ILE A 153 -3.05 7.36 -5.37
CA ILE A 153 -3.27 7.95 -4.04
C ILE A 153 -1.97 8.58 -3.52
N SER A 154 -0.84 7.88 -3.63
CA SER A 154 0.45 8.41 -3.19
C SER A 154 0.85 9.68 -3.95
N ALA A 155 0.56 9.76 -5.25
CA ALA A 155 0.78 10.95 -6.05
C ALA A 155 -0.14 12.11 -5.61
N MET A 156 -1.41 11.82 -5.33
CA MET A 156 -2.38 12.80 -4.84
C MET A 156 -2.07 13.32 -3.42
N MET A 157 -1.30 12.56 -2.64
CA MET A 157 -0.96 12.92 -1.26
C MET A 157 0.37 13.69 -1.13
N PHE A 158 0.91 14.28 -2.19
CA PHE A 158 1.98 15.27 -2.04
C PHE A 158 1.40 16.56 -1.45
N PRO A 159 1.98 17.10 -0.37
CA PRO A 159 1.51 18.36 0.22
C PRO A 159 1.74 19.57 -0.68
N ASP A 160 2.81 19.55 -1.46
CA ASP A 160 3.13 20.60 -2.42
C ASP A 160 2.45 20.36 -3.76
N ALA A 161 1.71 21.34 -4.26
CA ALA A 161 0.93 21.25 -5.50
C ALA A 161 1.81 21.01 -6.75
N ARG A 162 3.04 21.50 -6.77
CA ARG A 162 3.98 21.29 -7.88
C ARG A 162 4.50 19.85 -7.87
N GLU A 163 4.88 19.34 -6.70
CA GLU A 163 5.30 17.94 -6.55
C GLU A 163 4.15 16.99 -6.90
N GLN A 164 2.93 17.31 -6.46
CA GLN A 164 1.72 16.56 -6.80
C GLN A 164 1.51 16.52 -8.33
N ALA A 165 1.56 17.66 -9.00
CA ALA A 165 1.40 17.74 -10.45
C ALA A 165 2.51 16.98 -11.19
N GLN A 166 3.75 17.05 -10.71
CA GLN A 166 4.87 16.28 -11.28
C GLN A 166 4.67 14.77 -11.11
N ALA A 167 4.24 14.30 -9.92
CA ALA A 167 3.99 12.91 -9.66
C ALA A 167 2.83 12.37 -10.51
N LEU A 168 1.73 13.11 -10.64
CA LEU A 168 0.59 12.74 -11.49
C LEU A 168 0.96 12.70 -12.96
N SER A 169 1.75 13.69 -13.44
CA SER A 169 2.27 13.70 -14.81
C SER A 169 3.21 12.52 -15.07
N GLY A 170 4.06 12.17 -14.10
CA GLY A 170 4.90 10.97 -14.16
C GLY A 170 4.08 9.69 -14.25
N LEU A 171 3.08 9.55 -13.40
CA LEU A 171 2.17 8.40 -13.39
C LEU A 171 1.41 8.28 -14.71
N SER A 172 0.91 9.39 -15.26
CA SER A 172 0.23 9.41 -16.56
C SER A 172 1.14 8.92 -17.70
N ARG A 173 2.39 9.41 -17.76
CA ARG A 173 3.37 8.93 -18.74
C ARG A 173 3.71 7.46 -18.57
N TRP A 174 3.92 7.03 -17.31
CA TRP A 174 4.19 5.64 -16.98
C TRP A 174 3.05 4.73 -17.44
N LEU A 175 1.80 5.10 -17.10
CA LEU A 175 0.61 4.36 -17.49
C LEU A 175 0.45 4.31 -19.02
N SER A 176 0.56 5.45 -19.70
CA SER A 176 0.49 5.51 -21.17
C SER A 176 1.55 4.65 -21.84
N SER A 177 2.78 4.61 -21.29
CA SER A 177 3.84 3.74 -21.82
C SER A 177 3.59 2.27 -21.51
N SER A 178 2.92 1.95 -20.41
CA SER A 178 2.61 0.58 -20.00
C SER A 178 1.46 -0.05 -20.81
N LEU A 179 0.59 0.77 -21.39
CA LEU A 179 -0.54 0.32 -22.22
C LEU A 179 -0.18 0.01 -23.68
N ARG A 180 1.11 0.04 -24.02
CA ARG A 180 1.56 -0.30 -25.37
C ARG A 180 1.44 -1.79 -25.65
N TYR A 181 1.20 -2.12 -26.92
CA TYR A 181 1.22 -3.50 -27.36
C TYR A 181 2.61 -4.13 -27.16
N THR A 182 2.60 -5.36 -26.67
CA THR A 182 3.83 -6.13 -26.43
C THR A 182 3.88 -7.34 -27.38
N PRO A 183 5.07 -7.68 -27.94
CA PRO A 183 5.20 -8.81 -28.84
C PRO A 183 5.21 -10.17 -28.11
N GLY A 184 4.82 -11.22 -28.81
CA GLY A 184 4.97 -12.62 -28.39
C GLY A 184 4.49 -12.89 -26.96
N THR A 185 5.33 -13.50 -26.15
CA THR A 185 5.06 -13.91 -24.78
C THR A 185 5.55 -12.91 -23.72
N ILE A 186 5.79 -11.66 -24.09
CA ILE A 186 6.05 -10.58 -23.13
C ILE A 186 4.72 -10.19 -22.49
N GLY A 187 4.69 -10.00 -21.16
CA GLY A 187 3.49 -9.59 -20.42
C GLY A 187 2.89 -8.28 -20.94
N GLY A 188 1.58 -8.19 -20.99
CA GLY A 188 0.84 -6.99 -21.40
C GLY A 188 -0.18 -7.24 -22.51
N ILE A 189 -0.66 -6.16 -23.12
CA ILE A 189 -1.72 -6.17 -24.13
C ILE A 189 -1.16 -6.55 -25.50
N LYS A 190 -1.91 -7.38 -26.24
CA LYS A 190 -1.59 -7.80 -27.61
C LYS A 190 -2.38 -7.02 -28.64
N VAL A 191 -1.91 -7.04 -29.88
CA VAL A 191 -2.54 -6.31 -31.00
C VAL A 191 -3.95 -6.81 -31.32
N ASP A 192 -4.28 -8.04 -30.95
CA ASP A 192 -5.61 -8.65 -31.10
C ASP A 192 -6.55 -8.39 -29.92
N GLY A 193 -6.10 -7.59 -28.93
CA GLY A 193 -6.88 -7.27 -27.73
C GLY A 193 -6.74 -8.27 -26.58
N THR A 194 -6.05 -9.40 -26.80
CA THR A 194 -5.77 -10.34 -25.70
C THR A 194 -4.68 -9.79 -24.78
N THR A 195 -4.52 -10.38 -23.62
CA THR A 195 -3.40 -10.11 -22.71
C THR A 195 -2.56 -11.37 -22.53
N PHE A 196 -1.25 -11.20 -22.32
CA PHE A 196 -0.36 -12.30 -21.95
C PHE A 196 0.11 -12.08 -20.51
N HIS A 197 -0.08 -13.10 -19.65
CA HIS A 197 0.26 -13.04 -18.23
C HIS A 197 0.45 -14.46 -17.69
N HIS A 198 1.43 -14.67 -16.82
CA HIS A 198 1.73 -15.97 -16.19
C HIS A 198 1.82 -17.15 -17.19
N GLY A 199 2.42 -16.91 -18.35
CA GLY A 199 2.61 -17.96 -19.36
C GLY A 199 1.37 -18.29 -20.20
N GLY A 200 0.28 -17.53 -20.08
CA GLY A 200 -0.98 -17.75 -20.82
C GLY A 200 -1.53 -16.49 -21.50
N PHE A 201 -2.32 -16.71 -22.53
CA PHE A 201 -3.13 -15.68 -23.19
C PHE A 201 -4.52 -15.64 -22.55
N TYR A 202 -5.00 -14.44 -22.29
CA TYR A 202 -6.32 -14.17 -21.71
C TYR A 202 -7.10 -13.26 -22.67
N PRO A 203 -8.41 -13.52 -22.89
CA PRO A 203 -9.26 -12.70 -23.73
C PRO A 203 -9.50 -11.31 -23.16
#